data_4e0f381c546e0943b94cca648cfdfb7c
#
_entry.id   4e0f381c546e0943b94cca648cfdfb7c
#
_cell.length_a   1.000
_cell.length_b   1.000
_cell.length_c   1.000
_cell.angle_alpha   90.00
_cell.angle_beta   90.00
_cell.angle_gamma   90.00
#
_symmetry.space_group_name_H-M   'P 1'
#
loop_
_entity.id
_entity.type
_entity.pdbx_description
1 polymer ?
#
loop_
_entity_poly.entity_id
_entity_poly.type
_entity_poly.pdbx_seq_one_letter_code
_entity_poly.pdbx_strand_id
1 'polypeptide(L)'
;MSQAPPTRDEANAALRSLRPSDEDHLEFGQRTPLWVQVVKWGLILLTLVVLGYVAQQLIEAGHWLMVSLTAFVGICVLAVYATRRAVPAKYLLPGVVLMLALQIWPLLYTVSMSFTNYGAGHLFTKEESIASIEANSVREVEGSFRYALNLAVPEGADVATGDIAYLLTNPDGEFFVGTLDGLEPLAPEGVEAGPTGRIISAPGWTILTPQEVNARSADLADFAVPVLNDAGEATGGIKQVGLSEAFVGQPTRVHDPETDTITDQVTGTVYTPQDAQWVPEGGEGGALPQGWRENVGFENYTDAFTNPTLRDGLTKIFIWNVFFAAFTVASTFLLGMAIALLMNDERLRGKAIYRSLLILPYALPVYVTALVWASMFNQEFGLINNIFGMNINWLGDPNWARTAVLLTNLWLGFPYWFIVCTGALQAIPGDVREAAAIDGAGPIRTIRSVIMPLLLVAVGPLMIASFAFNFNNFGLIFLLTEGGPFVGGQAQIGSTDLLITLAYRLALGGVTPNFGFASAISVIIFFLVAVISYIGFRQTKALEDVN
;
A
#
# COMPACT_ATOMS: atom_id res chain seq x y z
N MET A 1 77.88 9.10 4.98
CA MET A 1 77.69 9.95 3.79
C MET A 1 76.18 10.30 3.75
N SER A 2 75.86 11.52 4.20
CA SER A 2 74.54 12.08 4.18
C SER A 2 74.23 12.51 2.74
N GLN A 3 73.26 11.87 2.10
CA GLN A 3 72.76 12.34 0.81
C GLN A 3 71.93 13.61 1.03
N ALA A 4 72.25 14.64 0.27
CA ALA A 4 71.53 15.90 0.30
C ALA A 4 70.08 15.66 -0.16
N PRO A 5 69.05 16.38 0.37
CA PRO A 5 67.69 16.23 -0.04
C PRO A 5 67.55 16.60 -1.51
N PRO A 6 66.65 15.86 -2.27
CA PRO A 6 66.49 16.09 -3.69
C PRO A 6 66.04 17.54 -3.96
N THR A 7 66.60 18.13 -4.99
CA THR A 7 66.18 19.46 -5.44
C THR A 7 64.73 19.51 -5.85
N ARG A 8 64.08 20.68 -5.78
CA ARG A 8 62.66 20.89 -6.10
C ARG A 8 62.32 20.43 -7.54
N ASP A 9 63.30 20.49 -8.43
CA ASP A 9 63.16 20.05 -9.81
C ASP A 9 63.22 18.51 -9.96
N GLU A 10 64.06 17.83 -9.16
CA GLU A 10 64.14 16.37 -9.08
C GLU A 10 62.87 15.80 -8.44
N ALA A 11 62.30 16.44 -7.40
CA ALA A 11 61.04 16.05 -6.80
C ALA A 11 59.85 16.25 -7.79
N ASN A 12 59.84 17.34 -8.55
CA ASN A 12 58.85 17.59 -9.58
C ASN A 12 59.00 16.64 -10.79
N ALA A 13 60.20 16.23 -11.14
CA ALA A 13 60.45 15.22 -12.18
C ALA A 13 59.97 13.82 -11.72
N ALA A 14 60.22 13.46 -10.46
CA ALA A 14 59.70 12.23 -9.84
C ALA A 14 58.19 12.24 -9.73
N LEU A 15 57.53 13.36 -9.42
CA LEU A 15 56.09 13.50 -9.42
C LEU A 15 55.49 13.46 -10.83
N ARG A 16 56.21 13.91 -11.86
CA ARG A 16 55.78 13.76 -13.27
C ARG A 16 55.91 12.34 -13.77
N SER A 17 56.90 11.56 -13.30
CA SER A 17 57.03 10.13 -13.64
C SER A 17 56.02 9.24 -12.92
N LEU A 18 55.38 9.75 -11.85
CA LEU A 18 54.28 9.07 -11.14
C LEU A 18 52.88 9.45 -11.69
N ARG A 19 52.81 10.42 -12.59
CA ARG A 19 51.57 10.60 -13.36
C ARG A 19 51.48 9.46 -14.36
N PRO A 20 50.37 8.68 -14.36
CA PRO A 20 50.14 7.74 -15.42
C PRO A 20 50.29 8.50 -16.75
N SER A 21 51.07 7.99 -17.69
CA SER A 21 51.16 8.56 -19.03
C SER A 21 49.75 8.62 -19.60
N ASP A 22 49.41 9.72 -20.29
CA ASP A 22 48.11 9.86 -20.97
C ASP A 22 47.83 8.74 -22.01
N GLU A 23 48.82 7.88 -22.23
CA GLU A 23 48.74 6.68 -23.07
C GLU A 23 48.13 5.44 -22.35
N ASP A 24 48.08 5.43 -20.99
CA ASP A 24 47.41 4.41 -20.19
C ASP A 24 45.87 4.67 -20.00
N HIS A 25 45.31 5.60 -20.74
CA HIS A 25 43.89 5.57 -20.99
C HIS A 25 43.63 4.28 -21.78
N LEU A 26 43.36 3.20 -21.00
CA LEU A 26 42.85 1.94 -21.50
C LEU A 26 42.03 2.22 -22.76
N GLU A 27 42.56 1.77 -23.93
CA GLU A 27 41.79 1.67 -25.18
C GLU A 27 40.56 0.82 -24.94
N PHE A 28 39.55 1.39 -24.25
CA PHE A 28 38.18 0.89 -24.33
C PHE A 28 37.58 1.17 -25.72
N GLY A 29 38.44 1.08 -26.74
CA GLY A 29 38.14 1.13 -28.15
C GLY A 29 37.81 -0.21 -28.78
N GLN A 30 37.59 -1.27 -27.99
CA GLN A 30 37.01 -2.49 -28.50
C GLN A 30 35.60 -2.19 -29.01
N ARG A 31 35.43 -2.22 -30.34
CA ARG A 31 34.11 -2.11 -30.98
C ARG A 31 33.20 -3.13 -30.32
N THR A 32 32.18 -2.64 -29.59
CA THR A 32 31.22 -3.53 -28.96
C THR A 32 30.73 -4.54 -29.98
N PRO A 33 30.76 -5.86 -29.69
CA PRO A 33 30.37 -6.91 -30.65
C PRO A 33 28.98 -6.61 -31.22
N LEU A 34 28.76 -6.93 -32.49
CA LEU A 34 27.49 -6.64 -33.15
C LEU A 34 26.29 -7.21 -32.39
N TRP A 35 26.43 -8.40 -31.82
CA TRP A 35 25.35 -9.01 -31.05
C TRP A 35 24.94 -8.18 -29.81
N VAL A 36 25.91 -7.55 -29.14
CA VAL A 36 25.63 -6.66 -28.00
C VAL A 36 24.87 -5.42 -28.45
N GLN A 37 25.20 -4.88 -29.64
CA GLN A 37 24.46 -3.75 -30.19
C GLN A 37 23.05 -4.16 -30.61
N VAL A 38 22.87 -5.34 -31.23
CA VAL A 38 21.55 -5.88 -31.57
C VAL A 38 20.70 -6.09 -30.35
N VAL A 39 21.24 -6.71 -29.29
CA VAL A 39 20.52 -6.90 -28.02
C VAL A 39 20.15 -5.54 -27.39
N LYS A 40 21.06 -4.59 -27.35
CA LYS A 40 20.81 -3.24 -26.84
C LYS A 40 19.63 -2.57 -27.55
N TRP A 41 19.70 -2.50 -28.90
CA TRP A 41 18.66 -1.84 -29.67
C TRP A 41 17.34 -2.62 -29.65
N GLY A 42 17.41 -3.96 -29.58
CA GLY A 42 16.24 -4.80 -29.38
C GLY A 42 15.53 -4.53 -28.04
N LEU A 43 16.28 -4.39 -26.95
CA LEU A 43 15.71 -4.04 -25.63
C LEU A 43 15.12 -2.62 -25.60
N ILE A 44 15.79 -1.64 -26.21
CA ILE A 44 15.26 -0.28 -26.32
C ILE A 44 13.96 -0.29 -27.11
N LEU A 45 13.93 -0.97 -28.26
CA LEU A 45 12.73 -1.07 -29.09
C LEU A 45 11.58 -1.75 -28.33
N LEU A 46 11.86 -2.88 -27.66
CA LEU A 46 10.86 -3.58 -26.86
C LEU A 46 10.27 -2.66 -25.78
N THR A 47 11.13 -1.93 -25.05
CA THR A 47 10.67 -0.98 -24.03
C THR A 47 9.78 0.10 -24.63
N LEU A 48 10.15 0.66 -25.79
CA LEU A 48 9.35 1.69 -26.46
C LEU A 48 8.01 1.16 -26.98
N VAL A 49 7.98 -0.09 -27.47
CA VAL A 49 6.73 -0.75 -27.88
C VAL A 49 5.80 -0.94 -26.68
N VAL A 50 6.32 -1.40 -25.54
CA VAL A 50 5.53 -1.55 -24.30
C VAL A 50 5.01 -0.19 -23.83
N LEU A 51 5.86 0.85 -23.78
CA LEU A 51 5.42 2.20 -23.42
C LEU A 51 4.40 2.78 -24.40
N GLY A 52 4.56 2.48 -25.71
CA GLY A 52 3.59 2.88 -26.73
C GLY A 52 2.23 2.21 -26.55
N TYR A 53 2.21 0.93 -26.22
CA TYR A 53 0.97 0.21 -25.90
C TYR A 53 0.29 0.78 -24.65
N VAL A 54 1.06 1.03 -23.58
CA VAL A 54 0.53 1.68 -22.36
C VAL A 54 -0.02 3.07 -22.67
N ALA A 55 0.69 3.86 -23.47
CA ALA A 55 0.24 5.19 -23.88
C ALA A 55 -1.07 5.15 -24.67
N GLN A 56 -1.23 4.14 -25.55
CA GLN A 56 -2.48 3.95 -26.30
C GLN A 56 -3.66 3.69 -25.34
N GLN A 57 -3.53 2.77 -24.39
CA GLN A 57 -4.57 2.48 -23.40
C GLN A 57 -4.93 3.72 -22.55
N LEU A 58 -3.91 4.53 -22.20
CA LEU A 58 -4.12 5.76 -21.45
C LEU A 58 -4.80 6.86 -22.27
N ILE A 59 -4.60 6.89 -23.60
CA ILE A 59 -5.29 7.80 -24.52
C ILE A 59 -6.77 7.40 -24.61
N GLU A 60 -7.06 6.12 -24.80
CA GLU A 60 -8.43 5.59 -24.85
C GLU A 60 -9.19 5.87 -23.54
N ALA A 61 -8.49 5.79 -22.39
CA ALA A 61 -9.03 6.12 -21.08
C ALA A 61 -9.06 7.66 -20.78
N GLY A 62 -8.62 8.53 -21.69
CA GLY A 62 -8.63 9.99 -21.49
C GLY A 62 -7.59 10.53 -20.49
N HIS A 63 -6.63 9.74 -20.02
CA HIS A 63 -5.65 10.12 -19.00
C HIS A 63 -4.42 10.86 -19.55
N TRP A 64 -4.61 12.06 -20.10
CA TRP A 64 -3.57 12.85 -20.80
C TRP A 64 -2.31 13.14 -19.97
N LEU A 65 -2.44 13.32 -18.65
CA LEU A 65 -1.28 13.50 -17.75
C LEU A 65 -0.39 12.26 -17.76
N MET A 66 -0.99 11.07 -17.66
CA MET A 66 -0.27 9.80 -17.68
C MET A 66 0.36 9.52 -19.04
N VAL A 67 -0.31 9.88 -20.12
CA VAL A 67 0.25 9.82 -21.48
C VAL A 67 1.52 10.66 -21.57
N SER A 68 1.49 11.90 -21.09
CA SER A 68 2.66 12.78 -21.11
C SER A 68 3.82 12.26 -20.26
N LEU A 69 3.55 11.69 -19.08
CA LEU A 69 4.55 11.04 -18.23
C LEU A 69 5.16 9.81 -18.90
N THR A 70 4.34 8.97 -19.51
CA THR A 70 4.79 7.78 -20.26
C THR A 70 5.68 8.18 -21.44
N ALA A 71 5.29 9.20 -22.19
CA ALA A 71 6.09 9.74 -23.29
C ALA A 71 7.42 10.30 -22.78
N PHE A 72 7.42 11.03 -21.67
CA PHE A 72 8.63 11.55 -21.02
C PHE A 72 9.60 10.43 -20.64
N VAL A 73 9.10 9.34 -20.03
CA VAL A 73 9.92 8.15 -19.71
C VAL A 73 10.52 7.57 -20.99
N GLY A 74 9.76 7.44 -22.07
CA GLY A 74 10.26 6.95 -23.37
C GLY A 74 11.38 7.83 -23.94
N ILE A 75 11.23 9.16 -23.86
CA ILE A 75 12.28 10.12 -24.25
C ILE A 75 13.54 9.94 -23.39
N CYS A 76 13.39 9.81 -22.08
CA CYS A 76 14.52 9.58 -21.16
C CYS A 76 15.25 8.27 -21.47
N VAL A 77 14.53 7.19 -21.77
CA VAL A 77 15.11 5.92 -22.18
C VAL A 77 15.93 6.10 -23.46
N LEU A 78 15.39 6.75 -24.48
CA LEU A 78 16.12 7.03 -25.72
C LEU A 78 17.35 7.90 -25.47
N ALA A 79 17.19 9.02 -24.78
CA ALA A 79 18.28 9.97 -24.52
C ALA A 79 19.44 9.33 -23.76
N VAL A 80 19.15 8.51 -22.76
CA VAL A 80 20.16 7.88 -21.91
C VAL A 80 20.80 6.66 -22.58
N TYR A 81 19.99 5.74 -23.12
CA TYR A 81 20.53 4.47 -23.62
C TYR A 81 21.03 4.54 -25.07
N ALA A 82 20.51 5.45 -25.91
CA ALA A 82 21.03 5.63 -27.25
C ALA A 82 22.43 6.26 -27.27
N THR A 83 22.76 7.11 -26.26
CA THR A 83 24.05 7.81 -26.19
C THR A 83 25.15 6.93 -25.60
N ARG A 84 26.42 7.23 -25.93
CA ARG A 84 27.59 6.57 -25.32
C ARG A 84 28.07 7.29 -24.04
N ARG A 85 27.62 8.52 -23.79
CA ARG A 85 28.20 9.42 -22.76
C ARG A 85 27.61 9.26 -21.37
N ALA A 86 26.34 9.05 -21.19
CA ALA A 86 25.67 9.05 -19.89
C ALA A 86 25.77 7.71 -19.13
N VAL A 87 26.97 7.17 -18.90
CA VAL A 87 27.15 5.87 -18.26
C VAL A 87 26.52 5.77 -16.86
N PRO A 88 26.70 6.73 -15.91
CA PRO A 88 26.03 6.66 -14.61
C PRO A 88 24.51 6.68 -14.73
N ALA A 89 23.95 7.50 -15.62
CA ALA A 89 22.52 7.61 -15.82
C ALA A 89 21.89 6.28 -16.32
N LYS A 90 22.64 5.46 -17.06
CA LYS A 90 22.16 4.13 -17.54
C LYS A 90 21.87 3.17 -16.39
N TYR A 91 22.66 3.24 -15.32
CA TYR A 91 22.44 2.42 -14.14
C TYR A 91 21.39 3.01 -13.20
N LEU A 92 21.30 4.34 -13.12
CA LEU A 92 20.36 5.02 -12.23
C LEU A 92 18.93 5.08 -12.78
N LEU A 93 18.76 5.22 -14.11
CA LEU A 93 17.45 5.46 -14.73
C LEU A 93 16.40 4.41 -14.36
N PRO A 94 16.66 3.08 -14.42
CA PRO A 94 15.65 2.10 -14.04
C PRO A 94 15.21 2.26 -12.58
N GLY A 95 16.17 2.45 -11.66
CA GLY A 95 15.89 2.67 -10.25
C GLY A 95 15.08 3.94 -10.00
N VAL A 96 15.42 5.04 -10.68
CA VAL A 96 14.69 6.31 -10.58
C VAL A 96 13.26 6.17 -11.13
N VAL A 97 13.08 5.53 -12.28
CA VAL A 97 11.74 5.32 -12.85
C VAL A 97 10.88 4.45 -11.93
N LEU A 98 11.43 3.36 -11.40
CA LEU A 98 10.72 2.50 -10.44
C LEU A 98 10.41 3.24 -9.14
N MET A 99 11.34 4.05 -8.64
CA MET A 99 11.11 4.88 -7.45
C MET A 99 9.98 5.89 -7.69
N LEU A 100 9.98 6.58 -8.83
CA LEU A 100 8.94 7.53 -9.17
C LEU A 100 7.57 6.86 -9.33
N ALA A 101 7.51 5.72 -10.01
CA ALA A 101 6.27 5.01 -10.27
C ALA A 101 5.71 4.29 -9.03
N LEU A 102 6.56 3.64 -8.23
CA LEU A 102 6.12 2.75 -7.15
C LEU A 102 6.16 3.40 -5.75
N GLN A 103 6.90 4.49 -5.57
CA GLN A 103 7.00 5.18 -4.29
C GLN A 103 6.45 6.61 -4.34
N ILE A 104 6.95 7.43 -5.27
CA ILE A 104 6.57 8.84 -5.32
C ILE A 104 5.12 9.02 -5.78
N TRP A 105 4.71 8.30 -6.83
CA TRP A 105 3.35 8.40 -7.34
C TRP A 105 2.29 8.00 -6.30
N PRO A 106 2.36 6.83 -5.62
CA PRO A 106 1.40 6.49 -4.56
C PRO A 106 1.42 7.48 -3.39
N LEU A 107 2.59 8.03 -3.04
CA LEU A 107 2.70 9.06 -2.02
C LEU A 107 1.91 10.33 -2.41
N LEU A 108 2.15 10.84 -3.62
CA LEU A 108 1.43 12.02 -4.13
C LEU A 108 -0.07 11.77 -4.26
N TYR A 109 -0.46 10.57 -4.69
CA TYR A 109 -1.86 10.16 -4.75
C TYR A 109 -2.48 10.15 -3.35
N THR A 110 -1.83 9.57 -2.35
CA THR A 110 -2.29 9.58 -0.95
C THR A 110 -2.42 11.01 -0.42
N VAL A 111 -1.44 11.89 -0.72
CA VAL A 111 -1.53 13.31 -0.35
C VAL A 111 -2.74 13.97 -1.04
N SER A 112 -2.99 13.70 -2.31
CA SER A 112 -4.16 14.27 -3.00
C SER A 112 -5.48 13.76 -2.43
N MET A 113 -5.58 12.46 -2.10
CA MET A 113 -6.76 11.86 -1.49
C MET A 113 -7.05 12.43 -0.08
N SER A 114 -6.01 12.82 0.66
CA SER A 114 -6.17 13.37 2.01
C SER A 114 -6.95 14.69 2.08
N PHE A 115 -7.11 15.38 0.94
CA PHE A 115 -7.89 16.60 0.79
C PHE A 115 -9.31 16.35 0.25
N THR A 116 -9.74 15.09 0.16
CA THR A 116 -11.05 14.72 -0.39
C THR A 116 -11.91 14.01 0.65
N ASN A 117 -13.22 14.01 0.42
CA ASN A 117 -14.20 13.22 1.17
C ASN A 117 -14.31 11.77 0.68
N TYR A 118 -13.34 11.28 -0.13
CA TYR A 118 -13.37 9.96 -0.75
C TYR A 118 -13.62 8.86 0.30
N GLY A 119 -14.74 8.13 0.14
CA GLY A 119 -15.17 7.11 1.10
C GLY A 119 -16.55 6.58 0.81
N ALA A 120 -17.16 5.91 1.77
CA ALA A 120 -18.53 5.40 1.64
C ALA A 120 -19.51 6.53 1.30
N GLY A 121 -20.29 6.35 0.26
CA GLY A 121 -21.21 7.36 -0.26
C GLY A 121 -20.58 8.40 -1.17
N HIS A 122 -19.22 8.46 -1.30
CA HIS A 122 -18.49 9.45 -2.10
C HIS A 122 -17.44 8.79 -2.99
N LEU A 123 -17.80 7.67 -3.63
CA LEU A 123 -16.89 6.90 -4.49
C LEU A 123 -16.82 7.41 -5.92
N PHE A 124 -17.87 8.03 -6.39
CA PHE A 124 -18.09 8.44 -7.78
C PHE A 124 -17.54 9.85 -8.08
N THR A 125 -17.44 10.18 -9.35
CA THR A 125 -17.50 11.57 -9.83
C THR A 125 -18.96 12.04 -9.77
N LYS A 126 -19.22 13.33 -9.95
CA LYS A 126 -20.61 13.84 -9.93
C LYS A 126 -21.44 13.26 -11.07
N GLU A 127 -20.84 13.15 -12.26
CA GLU A 127 -21.47 12.57 -13.45
C GLU A 127 -21.79 11.08 -13.25
N GLU A 128 -20.87 10.31 -12.70
CA GLU A 128 -21.07 8.90 -12.35
C GLU A 128 -22.15 8.74 -11.26
N SER A 129 -22.22 9.64 -10.29
CA SER A 129 -23.27 9.66 -9.26
C SER A 129 -24.64 9.84 -9.89
N ILE A 130 -24.78 10.80 -10.80
CA ILE A 130 -26.04 11.06 -11.54
C ILE A 130 -26.43 9.80 -12.33
N ALA A 131 -25.51 9.28 -13.14
CA ALA A 131 -25.77 8.07 -13.95
C ALA A 131 -26.18 6.87 -13.08
N SER A 132 -25.51 6.68 -11.93
CA SER A 132 -25.86 5.63 -10.96
C SER A 132 -27.25 5.83 -10.35
N ILE A 133 -27.62 7.06 -9.99
CA ILE A 133 -28.96 7.37 -9.44
C ILE A 133 -30.05 7.09 -10.48
N GLU A 134 -29.84 7.54 -11.73
CA GLU A 134 -30.78 7.30 -12.82
C GLU A 134 -30.94 5.79 -13.09
N ALA A 135 -29.83 5.06 -13.23
CA ALA A 135 -29.83 3.62 -13.46
C ALA A 135 -30.52 2.84 -12.32
N ASN A 136 -30.29 3.25 -11.06
CA ASN A 136 -30.90 2.60 -9.90
C ASN A 136 -32.37 2.93 -9.69
N SER A 137 -32.84 4.03 -10.27
CA SER A 137 -34.22 4.47 -10.18
C SER A 137 -35.14 3.88 -11.27
N VAL A 138 -34.60 3.05 -12.17
CA VAL A 138 -35.35 2.49 -13.31
C VAL A 138 -36.53 1.65 -12.86
N ARG A 139 -37.75 1.99 -13.36
CA ARG A 139 -38.97 1.22 -13.19
C ARG A 139 -39.53 0.74 -14.52
N GLU A 140 -40.18 -0.42 -14.50
CA GLU A 140 -40.79 -1.03 -15.67
C GLU A 140 -41.81 -0.07 -16.31
N VAL A 141 -41.69 0.15 -17.61
CA VAL A 141 -42.67 0.92 -18.38
C VAL A 141 -43.88 0.03 -18.64
N GLU A 142 -45.08 0.54 -18.34
CA GLU A 142 -46.34 -0.20 -18.62
C GLU A 142 -46.42 -0.57 -20.10
N GLY A 143 -46.56 -1.88 -20.38
CA GLY A 143 -46.67 -2.41 -21.74
C GLY A 143 -45.36 -2.74 -22.42
N SER A 144 -44.20 -2.57 -21.75
CA SER A 144 -42.92 -3.06 -22.25
C SER A 144 -42.84 -4.58 -22.21
N PHE A 145 -42.11 -5.17 -23.15
CA PHE A 145 -41.82 -6.60 -23.11
C PHE A 145 -40.69 -6.91 -22.13
N ARG A 146 -40.66 -8.15 -21.66
CA ARG A 146 -39.59 -8.65 -20.83
C ARG A 146 -38.63 -9.52 -21.63
N TYR A 147 -37.34 -9.41 -21.32
CA TYR A 147 -36.30 -10.31 -21.84
C TYR A 147 -36.19 -11.55 -20.97
N ALA A 148 -35.93 -12.70 -21.60
CA ALA A 148 -35.40 -13.84 -20.87
C ALA A 148 -33.92 -13.59 -20.55
N LEU A 149 -33.54 -13.76 -19.28
CA LEU A 149 -32.24 -13.36 -18.75
C LEU A 149 -31.44 -14.55 -18.25
N ASN A 150 -30.15 -14.57 -18.55
CA ASN A 150 -29.13 -15.20 -17.76
C ASN A 150 -28.00 -14.22 -17.48
N LEU A 151 -27.36 -14.37 -16.31
CA LEU A 151 -26.22 -13.57 -15.89
C LEU A 151 -24.93 -14.28 -16.27
N ALA A 152 -23.96 -13.55 -16.75
CA ALA A 152 -22.68 -14.08 -17.18
C ALA A 152 -21.53 -13.13 -16.81
N VAL A 153 -20.32 -13.67 -16.87
CA VAL A 153 -19.06 -12.92 -16.84
C VAL A 153 -18.25 -13.29 -18.09
N PRO A 154 -17.27 -12.47 -18.54
CA PRO A 154 -16.41 -12.83 -19.64
C PRO A 154 -15.69 -14.17 -19.39
N GLU A 155 -15.49 -14.95 -20.44
CA GLU A 155 -14.80 -16.25 -20.36
C GLU A 155 -13.38 -16.09 -19.80
N GLY A 156 -13.07 -16.85 -18.75
CA GLY A 156 -11.79 -16.76 -18.04
C GLY A 156 -11.73 -15.69 -16.94
N ALA A 157 -12.77 -14.87 -16.77
CA ALA A 157 -12.86 -13.96 -15.63
C ALA A 157 -13.28 -14.72 -14.36
N ASP A 158 -12.91 -14.17 -13.20
CA ASP A 158 -13.33 -14.72 -11.89
C ASP A 158 -14.84 -14.48 -11.72
N VAL A 159 -15.59 -15.54 -11.44
CA VAL A 159 -17.06 -15.49 -11.25
C VAL A 159 -17.50 -14.62 -10.07
N ALA A 160 -16.62 -14.43 -9.07
CA ALA A 160 -16.92 -13.62 -7.89
C ALA A 160 -16.67 -12.13 -8.10
N THR A 161 -15.73 -11.74 -8.99
CA THR A 161 -15.27 -10.36 -9.13
C THR A 161 -15.28 -9.84 -10.58
N GLY A 162 -15.49 -10.71 -11.57
CA GLY A 162 -15.54 -10.34 -12.99
C GLY A 162 -16.72 -9.43 -13.33
N ASP A 163 -16.60 -8.65 -14.40
CA ASP A 163 -17.64 -7.74 -14.86
C ASP A 163 -18.94 -8.50 -15.20
N ILE A 164 -20.08 -8.03 -14.68
CA ILE A 164 -21.37 -8.65 -14.92
C ILE A 164 -21.89 -8.26 -16.30
N ALA A 165 -22.41 -9.23 -17.01
CA ALA A 165 -23.17 -9.03 -18.24
C ALA A 165 -24.52 -9.72 -18.18
N TYR A 166 -25.52 -9.13 -18.80
CA TYR A 166 -26.83 -9.74 -19.06
C TYR A 166 -26.83 -10.39 -20.42
N LEU A 167 -27.04 -11.71 -20.48
CA LEU A 167 -27.36 -12.42 -21.71
C LEU A 167 -28.91 -12.44 -21.86
N LEU A 168 -29.40 -11.73 -22.84
CA LEU A 168 -30.81 -11.39 -23.00
C LEU A 168 -31.36 -12.00 -24.28
N THR A 169 -32.60 -12.48 -24.21
CA THR A 169 -33.40 -12.91 -25.38
C THR A 169 -34.69 -12.13 -25.40
N ASN A 170 -34.98 -11.44 -26.49
CA ASN A 170 -36.25 -10.75 -26.67
C ASN A 170 -37.39 -11.74 -27.03
N PRO A 171 -38.69 -11.33 -27.03
CA PRO A 171 -39.81 -12.19 -27.42
C PRO A 171 -39.74 -12.69 -28.86
N ASP A 172 -39.00 -12.01 -29.75
CA ASP A 172 -38.84 -12.39 -31.15
C ASP A 172 -37.72 -13.44 -31.33
N GLY A 173 -37.01 -13.80 -30.25
CA GLY A 173 -35.95 -14.81 -30.24
C GLY A 173 -34.55 -14.28 -30.64
N GLU A 174 -34.35 -12.98 -30.65
CA GLU A 174 -33.05 -12.35 -30.90
C GLU A 174 -32.22 -12.26 -29.62
N PHE A 175 -30.92 -12.45 -29.75
CA PHE A 175 -29.99 -12.49 -28.63
C PHE A 175 -29.20 -11.18 -28.49
N PHE A 176 -28.97 -10.76 -27.25
CA PHE A 176 -28.23 -9.54 -26.90
C PHE A 176 -27.31 -9.79 -25.72
N VAL A 177 -26.23 -9.01 -25.66
CA VAL A 177 -25.38 -8.85 -24.47
C VAL A 177 -25.60 -7.44 -23.94
N GLY A 178 -25.95 -7.33 -22.69
CA GLY A 178 -26.07 -6.07 -21.98
C GLY A 178 -24.95 -5.90 -20.96
N THR A 179 -24.17 -4.84 -21.09
CA THR A 179 -23.11 -4.43 -20.18
C THR A 179 -23.37 -3.01 -19.66
N LEU A 180 -22.46 -2.48 -18.85
CA LEU A 180 -22.53 -1.07 -18.46
C LEU A 180 -22.33 -0.10 -19.63
N ASP A 181 -21.74 -0.57 -20.74
CA ASP A 181 -21.54 0.23 -21.96
C ASP A 181 -22.78 0.28 -22.85
N GLY A 182 -23.76 -0.59 -22.62
CA GLY A 182 -25.01 -0.65 -23.36
C GLY A 182 -25.47 -2.04 -23.76
N LEU A 183 -26.44 -2.07 -24.68
CA LEU A 183 -27.02 -3.30 -25.24
C LEU A 183 -26.45 -3.55 -26.64
N GLU A 184 -25.77 -4.68 -26.83
CA GLU A 184 -25.21 -5.09 -28.12
C GLU A 184 -25.88 -6.38 -28.64
N PRO A 185 -26.14 -6.48 -29.96
CA PRO A 185 -26.64 -7.73 -30.56
C PRO A 185 -25.61 -8.84 -30.43
N LEU A 186 -26.03 -10.04 -29.99
CA LEU A 186 -25.19 -11.21 -29.92
C LEU A 186 -25.45 -12.07 -31.16
N ALA A 187 -24.39 -12.38 -31.91
CA ALA A 187 -24.49 -13.24 -33.10
C ALA A 187 -25.03 -14.62 -32.70
N PRO A 188 -26.05 -15.17 -33.42
CA PRO A 188 -26.67 -16.45 -33.06
C PRO A 188 -25.76 -17.67 -33.24
N GLU A 189 -24.61 -17.49 -33.87
CA GLU A 189 -23.64 -18.57 -34.13
C GLU A 189 -22.97 -19.04 -32.83
N GLY A 190 -23.25 -20.29 -32.44
CA GLY A 190 -22.72 -20.88 -31.20
C GLY A 190 -23.51 -20.55 -29.93
N VAL A 191 -24.61 -19.81 -30.01
CA VAL A 191 -25.51 -19.54 -28.87
C VAL A 191 -26.53 -20.66 -28.75
N GLU A 192 -26.64 -21.27 -27.58
CA GLU A 192 -27.67 -22.25 -27.26
C GLU A 192 -28.68 -21.61 -26.28
N ALA A 193 -29.94 -21.67 -26.66
CA ALA A 193 -31.07 -21.25 -25.82
C ALA A 193 -31.87 -22.43 -25.27
N GLY A 194 -32.23 -22.36 -24.00
CA GLY A 194 -33.08 -23.37 -23.37
C GLY A 194 -34.56 -23.23 -23.73
N PRO A 195 -35.42 -24.14 -23.24
CA PRO A 195 -36.86 -24.15 -23.55
C PRO A 195 -37.60 -22.87 -23.14
N THR A 196 -37.06 -22.10 -22.23
CA THR A 196 -37.62 -20.82 -21.73
C THR A 196 -37.07 -19.60 -22.46
N GLY A 197 -36.36 -19.78 -23.56
CA GLY A 197 -35.68 -18.70 -24.30
C GLY A 197 -34.38 -18.18 -23.66
N ARG A 198 -34.01 -18.64 -22.47
CA ARG A 198 -32.79 -18.21 -21.79
C ARG A 198 -31.54 -18.79 -22.47
N ILE A 199 -30.54 -17.96 -22.67
CA ILE A 199 -29.24 -18.39 -23.21
C ILE A 199 -28.54 -19.28 -22.19
N ILE A 200 -28.28 -20.54 -22.51
CA ILE A 200 -27.61 -21.52 -21.66
C ILE A 200 -26.13 -21.73 -22.02
N SER A 201 -25.72 -21.28 -23.20
CA SER A 201 -24.31 -21.25 -23.64
C SER A 201 -24.13 -20.14 -24.66
N ALA A 202 -23.06 -19.37 -24.54
CA ALA A 202 -22.65 -18.32 -25.49
C ALA A 202 -21.14 -18.23 -25.57
N PRO A 203 -20.57 -18.13 -26.80
CA PRO A 203 -19.12 -17.97 -26.97
C PRO A 203 -18.59 -16.72 -26.26
N GLY A 204 -17.46 -16.85 -25.56
CA GLY A 204 -16.84 -15.75 -24.82
C GLY A 204 -17.48 -15.40 -23.48
N TRP A 205 -18.50 -16.13 -23.02
CA TRP A 205 -19.23 -15.87 -21.79
C TRP A 205 -19.35 -17.10 -20.90
N THR A 206 -19.12 -16.94 -19.60
CA THR A 206 -19.34 -17.95 -18.57
C THR A 206 -20.63 -17.59 -17.82
N ILE A 207 -21.65 -18.45 -17.94
CA ILE A 207 -22.95 -18.22 -17.30
C ILE A 207 -22.87 -18.54 -15.81
N LEU A 208 -23.38 -17.63 -14.98
CA LEU A 208 -23.41 -17.78 -13.53
C LEU A 208 -24.51 -18.76 -13.09
N THR A 209 -24.19 -19.62 -12.15
CA THR A 209 -25.15 -20.46 -11.47
C THR A 209 -26.05 -19.64 -10.53
N PRO A 210 -27.27 -20.08 -10.16
CA PRO A 210 -28.13 -19.37 -9.23
C PRO A 210 -27.47 -19.07 -7.87
N GLN A 211 -26.51 -19.90 -7.44
CA GLN A 211 -25.77 -19.73 -6.20
C GLN A 211 -24.75 -18.60 -6.30
N GLU A 212 -24.04 -18.50 -7.42
CA GLU A 212 -23.11 -17.42 -7.74
C GLU A 212 -23.83 -16.10 -7.93
N VAL A 213 -24.98 -16.10 -8.62
CA VAL A 213 -25.84 -14.92 -8.76
C VAL A 213 -26.27 -14.39 -7.38
N ASN A 214 -26.70 -15.29 -6.49
CA ASN A 214 -27.13 -14.89 -5.15
C ASN A 214 -25.96 -14.35 -4.30
N ALA A 215 -24.75 -14.88 -4.48
CA ALA A 215 -23.55 -14.37 -3.82
C ALA A 215 -23.19 -12.94 -4.26
N ARG A 216 -23.59 -12.54 -5.48
CA ARG A 216 -23.38 -11.20 -6.07
C ARG A 216 -24.62 -10.29 -6.00
N SER A 217 -25.56 -10.58 -5.12
CA SER A 217 -26.82 -9.82 -5.01
C SER A 217 -26.62 -8.33 -4.72
N ALA A 218 -25.54 -7.95 -4.03
CA ALA A 218 -25.19 -6.56 -3.78
C ALA A 218 -24.75 -5.83 -5.07
N ASP A 219 -23.93 -6.47 -5.90
CA ASP A 219 -23.48 -5.90 -7.19
C ASP A 219 -24.67 -5.77 -8.15
N LEU A 220 -25.57 -6.77 -8.14
CA LEU A 220 -26.73 -6.81 -9.00
C LEU A 220 -27.83 -5.82 -8.60
N ALA A 221 -27.90 -5.41 -7.36
CA ALA A 221 -28.86 -4.40 -6.90
C ALA A 221 -28.64 -3.06 -7.64
N ASP A 222 -27.39 -2.74 -7.92
CA ASP A 222 -26.98 -1.49 -8.58
C ASP A 222 -26.73 -1.64 -10.09
N PHE A 223 -26.82 -2.86 -10.64
CA PHE A 223 -26.56 -3.11 -12.06
C PHE A 223 -27.80 -2.85 -12.92
N ALA A 224 -27.64 -2.01 -13.94
CA ALA A 224 -28.63 -1.81 -15.00
C ALA A 224 -27.90 -1.57 -16.33
N VAL A 225 -28.38 -2.19 -17.40
CA VAL A 225 -27.85 -1.99 -18.75
C VAL A 225 -28.47 -0.73 -19.33
N PRO A 226 -27.69 0.32 -19.68
CA PRO A 226 -28.26 1.55 -20.24
C PRO A 226 -28.84 1.31 -21.63
N VAL A 227 -30.01 1.85 -21.88
CA VAL A 227 -30.62 1.93 -23.21
C VAL A 227 -30.32 3.30 -23.77
N LEU A 228 -29.43 3.35 -24.78
CA LEU A 228 -28.95 4.59 -25.38
C LEU A 228 -29.81 4.98 -26.59
N ASN A 229 -30.03 6.27 -26.79
CA ASN A 229 -30.61 6.80 -28.02
C ASN A 229 -29.52 6.94 -29.12
N ASP A 230 -29.92 7.34 -30.33
CA ASP A 230 -29.02 7.57 -31.48
C ASP A 230 -27.94 8.63 -31.20
N ALA A 231 -28.12 9.47 -30.19
CA ALA A 231 -27.16 10.47 -29.75
C ALA A 231 -26.20 9.96 -28.66
N GLY A 232 -26.36 8.70 -28.20
CA GLY A 232 -25.55 8.10 -27.13
C GLY A 232 -26.01 8.49 -25.72
N GLU A 233 -27.18 9.10 -25.56
CA GLU A 233 -27.73 9.49 -24.26
C GLU A 233 -28.60 8.36 -23.69
N ALA A 234 -28.49 8.08 -22.39
CA ALA A 234 -29.28 7.06 -21.72
C ALA A 234 -30.75 7.50 -21.59
N THR A 235 -31.66 6.83 -22.29
CA THR A 235 -33.11 7.08 -22.25
C THR A 235 -33.86 6.10 -21.36
N GLY A 236 -33.20 5.08 -20.87
CA GLY A 236 -33.75 4.05 -20.02
C GLY A 236 -32.69 3.04 -19.58
N GLY A 237 -33.15 1.97 -18.93
CA GLY A 237 -32.27 0.89 -18.51
C GLY A 237 -32.96 -0.44 -18.54
N ILE A 238 -32.20 -1.51 -18.78
CA ILE A 238 -32.69 -2.88 -18.64
C ILE A 238 -32.23 -3.38 -17.27
N LYS A 239 -33.22 -3.73 -16.43
CA LYS A 239 -32.98 -4.20 -15.07
C LYS A 239 -33.58 -5.58 -14.86
N GLN A 240 -32.92 -6.42 -14.08
CA GLN A 240 -33.38 -7.77 -13.78
C GLN A 240 -34.63 -7.78 -12.89
N VAL A 241 -35.49 -8.76 -13.10
CA VAL A 241 -36.58 -9.16 -12.21
C VAL A 241 -36.42 -10.64 -11.87
N GLY A 242 -36.17 -10.91 -10.60
CA GLY A 242 -35.83 -12.26 -10.17
C GLY A 242 -34.52 -12.76 -10.80
N LEU A 243 -34.47 -14.07 -11.14
CA LEU A 243 -33.23 -14.71 -11.64
C LEU A 243 -33.30 -15.03 -13.15
N SER A 244 -34.40 -14.72 -13.82
CA SER A 244 -34.69 -15.25 -15.16
C SER A 244 -35.26 -14.26 -16.16
N GLU A 245 -35.63 -13.07 -15.72
CA GLU A 245 -36.25 -12.05 -16.56
C GLU A 245 -35.56 -10.70 -16.35
N ALA A 246 -35.61 -9.86 -17.38
CA ALA A 246 -35.27 -8.46 -17.31
C ALA A 246 -36.32 -7.62 -18.03
N PHE A 247 -36.52 -6.39 -17.56
CA PHE A 247 -37.47 -5.44 -18.13
C PHE A 247 -36.78 -4.19 -18.66
N VAL A 248 -37.38 -3.57 -19.66
CA VAL A 248 -36.98 -2.22 -20.09
C VAL A 248 -37.73 -1.21 -19.23
N GLY A 249 -37.02 -0.35 -18.58
CA GLY A 249 -37.59 0.68 -17.75
C GLY A 249 -37.05 2.06 -18.05
N GLN A 250 -37.73 3.05 -17.50
CA GLN A 250 -37.26 4.44 -17.51
C GLN A 250 -36.86 4.86 -16.11
N PRO A 251 -35.81 5.70 -15.98
CA PRO A 251 -35.41 6.25 -14.70
C PRO A 251 -36.56 7.09 -14.13
N THR A 252 -36.91 6.85 -12.87
CA THR A 252 -37.90 7.68 -12.15
C THR A 252 -37.23 8.90 -11.52
N ARG A 253 -35.92 8.90 -11.37
CA ARG A 253 -35.12 10.03 -10.93
C ARG A 253 -34.35 10.56 -12.12
N VAL A 254 -34.61 11.81 -12.48
CA VAL A 254 -34.02 12.43 -13.67
C VAL A 254 -33.27 13.68 -13.25
N HIS A 255 -32.04 13.79 -13.72
CA HIS A 255 -31.21 14.98 -13.50
C HIS A 255 -31.57 16.09 -14.50
N ASP A 256 -31.75 17.30 -14.00
CA ASP A 256 -31.90 18.50 -14.81
C ASP A 256 -30.56 19.27 -14.80
N PRO A 257 -29.85 19.33 -15.94
CA PRO A 257 -28.55 20.03 -16.03
C PRO A 257 -28.65 21.55 -15.86
N GLU A 258 -29.82 22.17 -16.13
CA GLU A 258 -29.98 23.63 -16.03
C GLU A 258 -30.09 24.07 -14.56
N THR A 259 -30.79 23.30 -13.74
CA THR A 259 -31.01 23.60 -12.32
C THR A 259 -30.06 22.84 -11.41
N ASP A 260 -29.31 21.88 -11.95
CA ASP A 260 -28.45 20.94 -11.22
C ASP A 260 -29.20 20.25 -10.08
N THR A 261 -30.40 19.73 -10.39
CA THR A 261 -31.29 19.03 -9.43
C THR A 261 -31.66 17.65 -9.95
N ILE A 262 -31.96 16.71 -9.04
CA ILE A 262 -32.55 15.42 -9.39
C ILE A 262 -33.99 15.41 -8.92
N THR A 263 -34.92 15.21 -9.83
CA THR A 263 -36.35 15.11 -9.52
C THR A 263 -36.80 13.66 -9.55
N ASP A 264 -37.36 13.17 -8.44
CA ASP A 264 -38.07 11.90 -8.39
C ASP A 264 -39.49 12.08 -8.92
N GLN A 265 -39.74 11.60 -10.13
CA GLN A 265 -41.01 11.77 -10.85
C GLN A 265 -42.18 11.01 -10.18
N VAL A 266 -41.92 10.08 -9.27
CA VAL A 266 -42.96 9.30 -8.56
C VAL A 266 -43.40 10.02 -7.31
N THR A 267 -42.45 10.55 -6.53
CA THR A 267 -42.74 11.21 -5.25
C THR A 267 -42.83 12.74 -5.39
N GLY A 268 -42.35 13.31 -6.51
CA GLY A 268 -42.26 14.74 -6.70
C GLY A 268 -41.13 15.39 -5.88
N THR A 269 -40.27 14.60 -5.22
CA THR A 269 -39.18 15.11 -4.38
C THR A 269 -38.05 15.63 -5.29
N VAL A 270 -37.63 16.86 -5.02
CA VAL A 270 -36.47 17.46 -5.67
C VAL A 270 -35.25 17.33 -4.76
N TYR A 271 -34.15 16.83 -5.29
CA TYR A 271 -32.87 16.70 -4.58
C TYR A 271 -31.90 17.74 -5.11
N THR A 272 -31.27 18.47 -4.20
CA THR A 272 -30.25 19.49 -4.51
C THR A 272 -28.86 19.02 -4.04
N PRO A 273 -27.78 19.45 -4.70
CA PRO A 273 -26.43 19.11 -4.29
C PRO A 273 -26.04 19.87 -3.03
N GLN A 274 -25.72 19.16 -1.93
CA GLN A 274 -25.20 19.71 -0.68
C GLN A 274 -24.14 18.77 -0.13
N ASP A 275 -22.97 19.29 0.24
CA ASP A 275 -21.86 18.54 0.82
C ASP A 275 -21.51 17.27 0.01
N ALA A 276 -21.47 17.39 -1.31
CA ALA A 276 -21.22 16.30 -2.26
C ALA A 276 -22.22 15.12 -2.17
N GLN A 277 -23.44 15.41 -1.74
CA GLN A 277 -24.60 14.47 -1.71
C GLN A 277 -25.83 15.14 -2.31
N TRP A 278 -26.77 14.30 -2.74
CA TRP A 278 -28.09 14.73 -3.20
C TRP A 278 -29.07 14.71 -2.02
N VAL A 279 -29.42 15.89 -1.52
CA VAL A 279 -30.27 16.08 -0.32
C VAL A 279 -31.65 16.58 -0.75
N PRO A 280 -32.77 16.02 -0.21
CA PRO A 280 -34.11 16.43 -0.57
C PRO A 280 -34.37 17.89 -0.15
N GLU A 281 -34.96 18.69 -1.04
CA GLU A 281 -35.39 20.04 -0.75
C GLU A 281 -36.51 20.01 0.29
N GLY A 282 -36.34 20.72 1.42
CA GLY A 282 -37.29 20.70 2.53
C GLY A 282 -36.95 19.73 3.66
N GLY A 283 -35.90 18.90 3.54
CA GLY A 283 -35.34 18.10 4.63
C GLY A 283 -36.15 16.86 5.04
N GLU A 284 -37.29 16.58 4.43
CA GLU A 284 -38.05 15.35 4.64
C GLU A 284 -37.54 14.25 3.70
N GLY A 285 -37.03 13.17 4.25
CA GLY A 285 -36.38 12.08 3.52
C GLY A 285 -34.86 12.05 3.72
N GLY A 286 -34.25 10.93 3.41
CA GLY A 286 -32.77 10.79 3.49
C GLY A 286 -32.10 11.31 2.22
N ALA A 287 -30.85 11.74 2.33
CA ALA A 287 -30.00 11.98 1.19
C ALA A 287 -29.85 10.71 0.34
N LEU A 288 -29.63 10.86 -0.97
CA LEU A 288 -29.36 9.70 -1.83
C LEU A 288 -27.99 9.11 -1.45
N PRO A 289 -27.86 7.77 -1.44
CA PRO A 289 -26.61 7.11 -1.03
C PRO A 289 -25.46 7.32 -2.01
N GLN A 290 -25.77 7.70 -3.26
CA GLN A 290 -24.78 7.97 -4.30
C GLN A 290 -24.34 9.44 -4.26
N GLY A 291 -23.38 9.78 -3.40
CA GLY A 291 -22.70 11.05 -3.43
C GLY A 291 -21.47 10.99 -4.36
N TRP A 292 -20.72 12.07 -4.42
CA TRP A 292 -19.52 12.15 -5.25
C TRP A 292 -18.31 12.65 -4.47
N ARG A 293 -17.14 12.34 -5.02
CA ARG A 293 -15.88 12.80 -4.45
C ARG A 293 -15.67 14.28 -4.74
N GLU A 294 -15.40 15.02 -3.69
CA GLU A 294 -15.11 16.45 -3.74
C GLU A 294 -13.86 16.80 -2.92
N ASN A 295 -13.24 17.94 -3.25
CA ASN A 295 -12.12 18.45 -2.47
C ASN A 295 -12.65 19.21 -1.25
N VAL A 296 -12.41 18.68 -0.07
CA VAL A 296 -12.81 19.27 1.22
C VAL A 296 -11.67 20.09 1.87
N GLY A 297 -10.60 20.35 1.15
CA GLY A 297 -9.47 21.10 1.68
C GLY A 297 -8.83 20.43 2.88
N PHE A 298 -8.67 21.16 3.98
CA PHE A 298 -8.04 20.67 5.21
C PHE A 298 -9.02 20.06 6.23
N GLU A 299 -10.26 19.79 5.87
CA GLU A 299 -11.30 19.31 6.78
C GLU A 299 -10.87 18.00 7.48
N ASN A 300 -10.39 17.02 6.75
CA ASN A 300 -9.88 15.76 7.33
C ASN A 300 -8.79 15.98 8.40
N TYR A 301 -7.94 16.99 8.20
CA TYR A 301 -6.91 17.34 9.17
C TYR A 301 -7.49 18.10 10.35
N THR A 302 -8.40 19.05 10.12
CA THR A 302 -9.04 19.80 11.19
C THR A 302 -9.87 18.88 12.08
N ASP A 303 -10.60 17.94 11.51
CA ASP A 303 -11.38 16.93 12.24
C ASP A 303 -10.52 16.03 13.13
N ALA A 304 -9.34 15.62 12.64
CA ALA A 304 -8.41 14.85 13.44
C ALA A 304 -8.01 15.56 14.76
N PHE A 305 -7.97 16.91 14.76
CA PHE A 305 -7.52 17.71 15.91
C PHE A 305 -8.67 18.41 16.67
N THR A 306 -9.79 18.68 16.02
CA THR A 306 -10.90 19.42 16.62
C THR A 306 -12.01 18.53 17.19
N ASN A 307 -12.25 17.36 16.57
CA ASN A 307 -13.21 16.40 17.10
C ASN A 307 -12.66 15.77 18.39
N PRO A 308 -13.30 15.99 19.56
CA PRO A 308 -12.76 15.56 20.86
C PRO A 308 -12.51 14.04 20.94
N THR A 309 -13.43 13.25 20.38
CA THR A 309 -13.33 11.77 20.41
C THR A 309 -12.16 11.27 19.58
N LEU A 310 -11.99 11.81 18.37
CA LEU A 310 -10.89 11.44 17.49
C LEU A 310 -9.55 11.92 18.05
N ARG A 311 -9.46 13.17 18.50
CA ARG A 311 -8.24 13.76 19.05
C ARG A 311 -7.73 12.98 20.26
N ASP A 312 -8.61 12.66 21.23
CA ASP A 312 -8.23 11.95 22.44
C ASP A 312 -7.78 10.51 22.11
N GLY A 313 -8.44 9.86 21.15
CA GLY A 313 -8.05 8.55 20.62
C GLY A 313 -6.71 8.57 19.89
N LEU A 314 -6.54 9.49 18.95
CA LEU A 314 -5.30 9.68 18.21
C LEU A 314 -4.12 10.01 19.12
N THR A 315 -4.35 10.84 20.15
CA THR A 315 -3.32 11.18 21.13
C THR A 315 -2.86 9.94 21.91
N LYS A 316 -3.78 9.10 22.38
CA LYS A 316 -3.45 7.85 23.08
C LYS A 316 -2.68 6.89 22.19
N ILE A 317 -3.14 6.71 20.94
CA ILE A 317 -2.44 5.86 19.95
C ILE A 317 -1.05 6.44 19.68
N PHE A 318 -0.91 7.73 19.46
CA PHE A 318 0.39 8.36 19.20
C PHE A 318 1.39 8.13 20.35
N ILE A 319 0.97 8.37 21.60
CA ILE A 319 1.84 8.13 22.76
C ILE A 319 2.27 6.67 22.83
N TRP A 320 1.33 5.74 22.64
CA TRP A 320 1.63 4.32 22.61
C TRP A 320 2.55 3.97 21.43
N ASN A 321 2.31 4.51 20.25
CA ASN A 321 3.10 4.26 19.04
C ASN A 321 4.56 4.68 19.22
N VAL A 322 4.80 5.88 19.78
CA VAL A 322 6.15 6.37 20.10
C VAL A 322 6.80 5.49 21.15
N PHE A 323 6.08 5.17 22.24
CA PHE A 323 6.58 4.27 23.28
C PHE A 323 6.93 2.89 22.72
N PHE A 324 6.04 2.29 21.94
CA PHE A 324 6.24 0.99 21.31
C PHE A 324 7.49 0.98 20.44
N ALA A 325 7.64 1.95 19.54
CA ALA A 325 8.78 2.03 18.64
C ALA A 325 10.10 2.24 19.41
N ALA A 326 10.12 3.19 20.35
CA ALA A 326 11.32 3.49 21.14
C ALA A 326 11.72 2.33 22.06
N PHE A 327 10.76 1.76 22.79
CA PHE A 327 11.00 0.63 23.69
C PHE A 327 11.47 -0.62 22.92
N THR A 328 10.86 -0.89 21.77
CA THR A 328 11.27 -2.01 20.91
C THR A 328 12.70 -1.85 20.43
N VAL A 329 13.09 -0.70 19.90
CA VAL A 329 14.47 -0.46 19.45
C VAL A 329 15.44 -0.61 20.61
N ALA A 330 15.15 0.01 21.75
CA ALA A 330 16.00 -0.06 22.93
C ALA A 330 16.15 -1.51 23.46
N SER A 331 15.05 -2.23 23.64
CA SER A 331 15.06 -3.58 24.21
C SER A 331 15.69 -4.62 23.28
N THR A 332 15.37 -4.58 21.98
CA THR A 332 15.97 -5.48 20.99
C THR A 332 17.46 -5.21 20.77
N PHE A 333 17.86 -3.93 20.74
CA PHE A 333 19.25 -3.53 20.68
C PHE A 333 20.03 -4.01 21.92
N LEU A 334 19.53 -3.73 23.14
CA LEU A 334 20.20 -4.12 24.37
C LEU A 334 20.34 -5.64 24.48
N LEU A 335 19.28 -6.40 24.16
CA LEU A 335 19.35 -7.87 24.18
C LEU A 335 20.28 -8.41 23.09
N GLY A 336 20.19 -7.90 21.86
CA GLY A 336 21.05 -8.32 20.75
C GLY A 336 22.53 -8.01 21.03
N MET A 337 22.82 -6.83 21.58
CA MET A 337 24.17 -6.42 21.98
C MET A 337 24.69 -7.30 23.12
N ALA A 338 23.89 -7.57 24.16
CA ALA A 338 24.30 -8.42 25.27
C ALA A 338 24.67 -9.82 24.77
N ILE A 339 23.86 -10.40 23.88
CA ILE A 339 24.15 -11.69 23.25
C ILE A 339 25.40 -11.61 22.37
N ALA A 340 25.59 -10.54 21.60
CA ALA A 340 26.76 -10.34 20.75
C ALA A 340 28.05 -10.27 21.58
N LEU A 341 28.03 -9.56 22.71
CA LEU A 341 29.16 -9.49 23.65
C LEU A 341 29.48 -10.86 24.23
N LEU A 342 28.45 -11.64 24.65
CA LEU A 342 28.63 -13.00 25.15
C LEU A 342 29.21 -13.94 24.08
N MET A 343 28.72 -13.86 22.83
CA MET A 343 29.20 -14.69 21.73
C MET A 343 30.57 -14.27 21.19
N ASN A 344 31.06 -13.10 21.55
CA ASN A 344 32.40 -12.62 21.19
C ASN A 344 33.52 -13.22 22.08
N ASP A 345 33.19 -13.83 23.24
CA ASP A 345 34.17 -14.46 24.12
C ASP A 345 34.80 -15.69 23.44
N GLU A 346 36.12 -15.71 23.28
CA GLU A 346 36.88 -16.77 22.60
C GLU A 346 36.79 -18.13 23.29
N ARG A 347 36.49 -18.15 24.58
CA ARG A 347 36.37 -19.36 25.41
C ARG A 347 35.13 -20.19 25.07
N LEU A 348 34.12 -19.60 24.43
CA LEU A 348 32.90 -20.28 24.06
C LEU A 348 33.14 -21.31 22.94
N ARG A 349 32.82 -22.58 23.23
CA ARG A 349 32.87 -23.67 22.25
C ARG A 349 31.50 -23.80 21.57
N GLY A 350 31.47 -24.22 20.33
CA GLY A 350 30.22 -24.44 19.59
C GLY A 350 29.49 -23.16 19.11
N LYS A 351 30.18 -22.04 19.01
CA LYS A 351 29.62 -20.72 18.60
C LYS A 351 28.75 -20.78 17.34
N ALA A 352 29.09 -21.62 16.35
CA ALA A 352 28.31 -21.74 15.12
C ALA A 352 26.87 -22.23 15.37
N ILE A 353 26.71 -23.23 16.27
CA ILE A 353 25.39 -23.78 16.61
C ILE A 353 24.54 -22.71 17.33
N TYR A 354 25.11 -22.05 18.33
CA TYR A 354 24.40 -21.01 19.08
C TYR A 354 24.02 -19.84 18.16
N ARG A 355 24.91 -19.39 17.27
CA ARG A 355 24.60 -18.33 16.29
C ARG A 355 23.47 -18.72 15.37
N SER A 356 23.45 -19.96 14.86
CA SER A 356 22.37 -20.44 14.00
C SER A 356 21.03 -20.47 14.73
N LEU A 357 21.01 -20.94 15.99
CA LEU A 357 19.78 -20.98 16.79
C LEU A 357 19.27 -19.57 17.16
N LEU A 358 20.18 -18.64 17.47
CA LEU A 358 19.82 -17.26 17.83
C LEU A 358 19.29 -16.46 16.65
N ILE A 359 19.68 -16.81 15.42
CA ILE A 359 19.20 -16.14 14.20
C ILE A 359 17.87 -16.74 13.72
N LEU A 360 17.49 -17.93 14.19
CA LEU A 360 16.29 -18.62 13.72
C LEU A 360 15.00 -17.77 13.77
N PRO A 361 14.71 -16.98 14.82
CA PRO A 361 13.51 -16.13 14.82
C PRO A 361 13.45 -15.15 13.64
N TYR A 362 14.59 -14.62 13.23
CA TYR A 362 14.68 -13.68 12.10
C TYR A 362 14.44 -14.34 10.73
N ALA A 363 14.71 -15.65 10.63
CA ALA A 363 14.48 -16.40 9.41
C ALA A 363 13.01 -16.81 9.19
N LEU A 364 12.17 -16.72 10.23
CA LEU A 364 10.77 -17.11 10.15
C LEU A 364 9.91 -15.96 9.59
N PRO A 365 8.92 -16.26 8.72
CA PRO A 365 7.98 -15.25 8.24
C PRO A 365 7.17 -14.64 9.39
N VAL A 366 7.16 -13.31 9.50
CA VAL A 366 6.49 -12.57 10.59
C VAL A 366 5.01 -12.93 10.70
N TYR A 367 4.30 -13.09 9.57
CA TYR A 367 2.87 -13.39 9.56
C TYR A 367 2.54 -14.77 10.19
N VAL A 368 3.34 -15.79 9.91
CA VAL A 368 3.15 -17.13 10.53
C VAL A 368 3.47 -17.05 12.02
N THR A 369 4.58 -16.42 12.35
CA THR A 369 5.08 -16.31 13.72
C THR A 369 4.11 -15.52 14.61
N ALA A 370 3.56 -14.41 14.12
CA ALA A 370 2.58 -13.61 14.87
C ALA A 370 1.32 -14.42 15.22
N LEU A 371 0.80 -15.20 14.27
CA LEU A 371 -0.36 -16.09 14.52
C LEU A 371 -0.05 -17.20 15.51
N VAL A 372 1.15 -17.78 15.45
CA VAL A 372 1.60 -18.77 16.44
C VAL A 372 1.69 -18.15 17.84
N TRP A 373 2.27 -16.95 17.97
CA TRP A 373 2.32 -16.23 19.24
C TRP A 373 0.91 -15.88 19.75
N ALA A 374 -0.02 -15.46 18.88
CA ALA A 374 -1.41 -15.22 19.24
C ALA A 374 -2.06 -16.47 19.84
N SER A 375 -1.82 -17.64 19.23
CA SER A 375 -2.27 -18.94 19.78
C SER A 375 -1.62 -19.26 21.12
N MET A 376 -0.31 -18.99 21.30
CA MET A 376 0.40 -19.22 22.56
C MET A 376 -0.08 -18.31 23.69
N PHE A 377 -0.60 -17.11 23.38
CA PHE A 377 -1.18 -16.16 24.31
C PHE A 377 -2.67 -16.41 24.62
N ASN A 378 -3.27 -17.45 24.05
CA ASN A 378 -4.66 -17.79 24.37
C ASN A 378 -4.83 -18.00 25.87
N GLN A 379 -5.91 -17.47 26.48
CA GLN A 379 -6.12 -17.53 27.92
C GLN A 379 -6.35 -18.96 28.42
N GLU A 380 -7.15 -19.75 27.71
CA GLU A 380 -7.59 -21.08 28.17
C GLU A 380 -6.63 -22.19 27.74
N PHE A 381 -6.20 -22.17 26.48
CA PHE A 381 -5.42 -23.25 25.85
C PHE A 381 -4.00 -22.82 25.49
N GLY A 382 -3.63 -21.57 25.74
CA GLY A 382 -2.32 -21.02 25.36
C GLY A 382 -1.18 -21.66 26.11
N LEU A 383 -0.10 -21.96 25.38
CA LEU A 383 1.09 -22.63 25.91
C LEU A 383 1.72 -21.85 27.08
N ILE A 384 1.71 -20.52 27.02
CA ILE A 384 2.35 -19.68 28.05
C ILE A 384 1.65 -19.81 29.39
N ASN A 385 0.33 -19.68 29.42
CA ASN A 385 -0.45 -19.85 30.65
C ASN A 385 -0.29 -21.27 31.22
N ASN A 386 -0.31 -22.28 30.34
CA ASN A 386 -0.19 -23.68 30.78
C ASN A 386 1.19 -24.00 31.36
N ILE A 387 2.30 -23.55 30.76
CA ILE A 387 3.66 -23.81 31.26
C ILE A 387 3.89 -23.15 32.63
N PHE A 388 3.44 -21.92 32.80
CA PHE A 388 3.69 -21.15 34.01
C PHE A 388 2.58 -21.27 35.07
N GLY A 389 1.52 -22.04 34.80
CA GLY A 389 0.37 -22.19 35.70
C GLY A 389 -0.38 -20.88 35.93
N MET A 390 -0.39 -19.98 34.92
CA MET A 390 -1.04 -18.68 34.99
C MET A 390 -2.41 -18.69 34.30
N ASN A 391 -3.27 -17.74 34.66
CA ASN A 391 -4.55 -17.52 33.97
C ASN A 391 -4.66 -16.05 33.57
N ILE A 392 -3.74 -15.62 32.70
CA ILE A 392 -3.66 -14.24 32.23
C ILE A 392 -4.43 -14.14 30.92
N ASN A 393 -5.33 -13.17 30.85
CA ASN A 393 -5.98 -12.79 29.60
C ASN A 393 -5.07 -11.85 28.78
N TRP A 394 -4.07 -12.46 28.11
CA TRP A 394 -3.03 -11.74 27.40
C TRP A 394 -3.53 -10.81 26.30
N LEU A 395 -4.54 -11.22 25.53
CA LEU A 395 -5.01 -10.46 24.38
C LEU A 395 -6.30 -9.67 24.67
N GLY A 396 -7.00 -9.98 25.78
CA GLY A 396 -8.24 -9.31 26.15
C GLY A 396 -8.06 -8.18 27.18
N ASP A 397 -6.92 -8.09 27.88
CA ASP A 397 -6.61 -6.99 28.79
C ASP A 397 -5.65 -6.00 28.10
N PRO A 398 -5.92 -4.68 28.17
CA PRO A 398 -5.11 -3.65 27.50
C PRO A 398 -3.61 -3.68 27.85
N ASN A 399 -3.26 -3.91 29.11
CA ASN A 399 -1.87 -3.88 29.55
C ASN A 399 -1.14 -5.16 29.16
N TRP A 400 -1.83 -6.30 29.31
CA TRP A 400 -1.28 -7.57 28.92
C TRP A 400 -1.16 -7.72 27.40
N ALA A 401 -2.09 -7.15 26.62
CA ALA A 401 -1.99 -7.13 25.17
C ALA A 401 -0.79 -6.29 24.68
N ARG A 402 -0.53 -5.14 25.29
CA ARG A 402 0.69 -4.36 25.04
C ARG A 402 1.94 -5.14 25.41
N THR A 403 1.93 -5.84 26.54
CA THR A 403 3.06 -6.70 26.98
C THR A 403 3.28 -7.84 26.00
N ALA A 404 2.23 -8.52 25.55
CA ALA A 404 2.31 -9.58 24.55
C ALA A 404 2.93 -9.08 23.23
N VAL A 405 2.50 -7.91 22.75
CA VAL A 405 3.07 -7.26 21.57
C VAL A 405 4.56 -6.98 21.75
N LEU A 406 4.96 -6.38 22.88
CA LEU A 406 6.36 -6.07 23.16
C LEU A 406 7.24 -7.31 23.27
N LEU A 407 6.76 -8.38 23.92
CA LEU A 407 7.48 -9.65 24.05
C LEU A 407 7.67 -10.34 22.69
N THR A 408 6.61 -10.38 21.88
CA THR A 408 6.69 -10.96 20.54
C THR A 408 7.66 -10.18 19.67
N ASN A 409 7.59 -8.84 19.70
CA ASN A 409 8.48 -8.00 18.91
C ASN A 409 9.95 -8.07 19.40
N LEU A 410 10.16 -8.19 20.70
CA LEU A 410 11.49 -8.43 21.27
C LEU A 410 12.09 -9.72 20.71
N TRP A 411 11.30 -10.82 20.71
CA TRP A 411 11.75 -12.11 20.20
C TRP A 411 12.04 -12.10 18.69
N LEU A 412 11.24 -11.37 17.91
CA LEU A 412 11.46 -11.23 16.46
C LEU A 412 12.65 -10.32 16.13
N GLY A 413 12.87 -9.26 16.92
CA GLY A 413 13.78 -8.18 16.59
C GLY A 413 15.20 -8.32 17.12
N PHE A 414 15.41 -9.05 18.26
CA PHE A 414 16.77 -9.14 18.85
C PHE A 414 17.81 -9.79 17.92
N PRO A 415 17.48 -10.75 17.03
CA PRO A 415 18.50 -11.38 16.20
C PRO A 415 19.10 -10.42 15.18
N TYR A 416 18.31 -9.48 14.66
CA TYR A 416 18.83 -8.41 13.80
C TYR A 416 19.93 -7.63 14.51
N TRP A 417 19.67 -7.16 15.73
CA TRP A 417 20.63 -6.43 16.52
C TRP A 417 21.82 -7.29 16.95
N PHE A 418 21.62 -8.57 17.19
CA PHE A 418 22.69 -9.52 17.45
C PHE A 418 23.69 -9.57 16.27
N ILE A 419 23.19 -9.67 15.04
CA ILE A 419 24.02 -9.69 13.83
C ILE A 419 24.76 -8.36 13.65
N VAL A 420 24.02 -7.24 13.72
CA VAL A 420 24.57 -5.88 13.57
C VAL A 420 25.65 -5.59 14.61
N CYS A 421 25.36 -5.86 15.89
CA CYS A 421 26.33 -5.65 16.96
C CYS A 421 27.54 -6.58 16.85
N THR A 422 27.35 -7.83 16.39
CA THR A 422 28.47 -8.74 16.16
C THR A 422 29.42 -8.19 15.10
N GLY A 423 28.89 -7.66 13.99
CA GLY A 423 29.70 -7.01 12.94
C GLY A 423 30.41 -5.76 13.43
N ALA A 424 29.68 -4.89 14.14
CA ALA A 424 30.23 -3.65 14.68
C ALA A 424 31.32 -3.90 15.75
N LEU A 425 31.13 -4.92 16.61
CA LEU A 425 32.16 -5.31 17.59
C LEU A 425 33.45 -5.83 16.95
N GLN A 426 33.35 -6.48 15.79
CA GLN A 426 34.52 -6.97 15.04
C GLN A 426 35.27 -5.82 14.36
N ALA A 427 34.64 -4.69 14.09
CA ALA A 427 35.28 -3.52 13.53
C ALA A 427 36.08 -2.70 14.58
N ILE A 428 35.85 -2.90 15.89
CA ILE A 428 36.57 -2.25 16.96
C ILE A 428 37.94 -2.95 17.14
N PRO A 429 39.08 -2.22 16.98
CA PRO A 429 40.40 -2.80 17.16
C PRO A 429 40.58 -3.40 18.56
N GLY A 430 41.26 -4.56 18.65
CA GLY A 430 41.58 -5.24 19.92
C GLY A 430 42.34 -4.38 20.89
N ASP A 431 43.29 -3.58 20.36
CA ASP A 431 44.16 -2.68 21.11
C ASP A 431 43.39 -1.71 22.02
N VAL A 432 42.20 -1.26 21.59
CA VAL A 432 41.34 -0.36 22.40
C VAL A 432 40.87 -1.06 23.69
N ARG A 433 40.57 -2.35 23.61
CA ARG A 433 40.17 -3.14 24.77
C ARG A 433 41.36 -3.48 25.67
N GLU A 434 42.51 -3.75 25.06
CA GLU A 434 43.75 -4.01 25.80
C GLU A 434 44.21 -2.74 26.53
N ALA A 435 44.17 -1.57 25.89
CA ALA A 435 44.50 -0.31 26.53
C ALA A 435 43.56 -0.03 27.72
N ALA A 436 42.27 -0.25 27.58
CA ALA A 436 41.32 -0.09 28.68
C ALA A 436 41.63 -1.04 29.85
N ALA A 437 42.06 -2.29 29.56
CA ALA A 437 42.47 -3.24 30.59
C ALA A 437 43.78 -2.82 31.30
N ILE A 438 44.73 -2.25 30.56
CA ILE A 438 45.99 -1.69 31.14
C ILE A 438 45.68 -0.51 32.06
N ASP A 439 44.67 0.33 31.69
CA ASP A 439 44.18 1.44 32.51
C ASP A 439 43.34 0.99 33.72
N GLY A 440 43.23 -0.34 33.96
CA GLY A 440 42.51 -0.92 35.10
C GLY A 440 40.97 -0.89 34.96
N ALA A 441 40.43 -0.71 33.74
CA ALA A 441 39.02 -0.76 33.53
C ALA A 441 38.51 -2.21 33.63
N GLY A 442 37.58 -2.44 34.56
CA GLY A 442 36.88 -3.73 34.63
C GLY A 442 35.89 -3.91 33.44
N PRO A 443 35.37 -5.15 33.20
CA PRO A 443 34.58 -5.47 32.03
C PRO A 443 33.36 -4.55 31.81
N ILE A 444 32.61 -4.24 32.85
CA ILE A 444 31.44 -3.34 32.77
C ILE A 444 31.86 -1.92 32.41
N ARG A 445 32.97 -1.42 32.97
CA ARG A 445 33.48 -0.08 32.65
C ARG A 445 33.97 -0.03 31.21
N THR A 446 34.67 -1.06 30.73
CA THR A 446 35.09 -1.18 29.33
C THR A 446 33.87 -1.17 28.37
N ILE A 447 32.82 -1.95 28.69
CA ILE A 447 31.61 -1.95 27.87
C ILE A 447 30.96 -0.55 27.85
N ARG A 448 30.74 0.06 29.02
CA ARG A 448 29.97 1.32 29.12
C ARG A 448 30.75 2.53 28.60
N SER A 449 32.06 2.61 28.87
CA SER A 449 32.85 3.83 28.61
C SER A 449 33.68 3.76 27.31
N VAL A 450 33.84 2.56 26.72
CA VAL A 450 34.66 2.38 25.51
C VAL A 450 33.83 1.74 24.40
N ILE A 451 33.29 0.54 24.63
CA ILE A 451 32.60 -0.21 23.56
C ILE A 451 31.29 0.45 23.17
N MET A 452 30.44 0.81 24.14
CA MET A 452 29.11 1.33 23.91
C MET A 452 29.13 2.65 23.09
N PRO A 453 29.95 3.66 23.41
CA PRO A 453 30.01 4.89 22.61
C PRO A 453 30.43 4.61 21.17
N LEU A 454 31.48 3.82 20.94
CA LEU A 454 31.92 3.45 19.59
C LEU A 454 30.86 2.66 18.81
N LEU A 455 30.17 1.76 19.49
CA LEU A 455 29.08 1.00 18.90
C LEU A 455 27.91 1.92 18.51
N LEU A 456 27.50 2.84 19.37
CA LEU A 456 26.41 3.77 19.11
C LEU A 456 26.68 4.68 17.90
N VAL A 457 27.91 5.10 17.67
CA VAL A 457 28.29 5.83 16.45
C VAL A 457 28.04 4.97 15.21
N ALA A 458 28.52 3.72 15.24
CA ALA A 458 28.40 2.81 14.10
C ALA A 458 26.96 2.38 13.80
N VAL A 459 26.15 2.15 14.85
CA VAL A 459 24.77 1.62 14.70
C VAL A 459 23.67 2.67 14.81
N GLY A 460 24.00 3.90 15.18
CA GLY A 460 23.03 4.99 15.38
C GLY A 460 22.09 5.21 14.20
N PRO A 461 22.57 5.32 12.96
CA PRO A 461 21.71 5.43 11.79
C PRO A 461 20.72 4.25 11.65
N LEU A 462 21.15 3.03 11.99
CA LEU A 462 20.30 1.83 11.97
C LEU A 462 19.26 1.85 13.08
N MET A 463 19.55 2.46 14.24
CA MET A 463 18.56 2.63 15.31
C MET A 463 17.43 3.56 14.89
N ILE A 464 17.73 4.63 14.16
CA ILE A 464 16.73 5.56 13.62
C ILE A 464 15.87 4.86 12.57
N ALA A 465 16.49 4.12 11.65
CA ALA A 465 15.78 3.34 10.66
C ALA A 465 14.88 2.27 11.30
N SER A 466 15.38 1.60 12.36
CA SER A 466 14.61 0.62 13.13
C SER A 466 13.44 1.25 13.88
N PHE A 467 13.60 2.48 14.39
CA PHE A 467 12.49 3.23 14.98
C PHE A 467 11.40 3.50 13.95
N ALA A 468 11.75 4.02 12.77
CA ALA A 468 10.80 4.29 11.69
C ALA A 468 10.07 3.01 11.22
N PHE A 469 10.79 1.89 11.14
CA PHE A 469 10.23 0.57 10.82
C PHE A 469 9.20 0.12 11.88
N ASN A 470 9.57 0.18 13.16
CA ASN A 470 8.68 -0.23 14.25
C ASN A 470 7.50 0.75 14.43
N PHE A 471 7.70 2.04 14.17
CA PHE A 471 6.61 3.02 14.19
C PHE A 471 5.49 2.66 13.21
N ASN A 472 5.83 2.01 12.10
CA ASN A 472 4.91 1.56 11.06
C ASN A 472 4.74 0.02 11.04
N ASN A 473 4.88 -0.66 12.19
CA ASN A 473 4.81 -2.12 12.26
C ASN A 473 3.38 -2.64 12.21
N PHE A 474 2.74 -2.47 11.05
CA PHE A 474 1.38 -2.93 10.80
C PHE A 474 1.23 -4.44 10.97
N GLY A 475 2.10 -5.23 10.34
CA GLY A 475 1.93 -6.67 10.22
C GLY A 475 1.88 -7.39 11.56
N LEU A 476 2.76 -7.05 12.50
CA LEU A 476 2.78 -7.66 13.83
C LEU A 476 1.49 -7.31 14.60
N ILE A 477 1.13 -6.04 14.66
CA ILE A 477 -0.04 -5.59 15.44
C ILE A 477 -1.33 -6.17 14.86
N PHE A 478 -1.49 -6.11 13.55
CA PHE A 478 -2.69 -6.59 12.87
C PHE A 478 -2.88 -8.11 13.05
N LEU A 479 -1.82 -8.89 12.94
CA LEU A 479 -1.90 -10.36 13.04
C LEU A 479 -1.92 -10.89 14.47
N LEU A 480 -1.39 -10.15 15.45
CA LEU A 480 -1.35 -10.59 16.83
C LEU A 480 -2.59 -10.17 17.64
N THR A 481 -3.06 -8.92 17.45
CA THR A 481 -4.10 -8.31 18.29
C THR A 481 -5.19 -7.60 17.49
N GLU A 482 -5.04 -7.45 16.17
CA GLU A 482 -5.89 -6.61 15.31
C GLU A 482 -6.02 -5.15 15.82
N GLY A 483 -5.04 -4.69 16.63
CA GLY A 483 -5.06 -3.41 17.33
C GLY A 483 -5.80 -3.44 18.66
N GLY A 484 -6.52 -4.52 18.98
CA GLY A 484 -7.31 -4.69 20.21
C GLY A 484 -6.47 -4.77 21.51
N PRO A 485 -7.14 -5.00 22.65
CA PRO A 485 -8.58 -5.05 22.85
C PRO A 485 -9.24 -3.68 22.71
N PHE A 486 -10.51 -3.70 22.27
CA PHE A 486 -11.38 -2.51 22.17
C PHE A 486 -12.20 -2.38 23.43
N VAL A 487 -11.90 -1.39 24.25
CA VAL A 487 -12.54 -1.19 25.56
C VAL A 487 -13.29 0.15 25.63
N GLY A 488 -14.31 0.23 26.45
CA GLY A 488 -15.00 1.48 26.75
C GLY A 488 -15.95 2.00 25.67
N GLY A 489 -16.52 1.12 24.81
CA GLY A 489 -17.49 1.51 23.78
C GLY A 489 -16.87 2.22 22.56
N GLN A 490 -15.56 2.34 22.50
CA GLN A 490 -14.84 2.87 21.35
C GLN A 490 -14.49 1.71 20.39
N ALA A 491 -15.44 1.35 19.54
CA ALA A 491 -15.26 0.25 18.58
C ALA A 491 -14.15 0.51 17.54
N GLN A 492 -13.70 1.76 17.40
CA GLN A 492 -12.74 2.16 16.36
C GLN A 492 -11.30 2.29 16.87
N ILE A 493 -11.05 2.31 18.18
CA ILE A 493 -9.72 2.56 18.75
C ILE A 493 -9.37 1.47 19.75
N GLY A 494 -8.39 0.66 19.39
CA GLY A 494 -7.91 -0.42 20.25
C GLY A 494 -6.68 -0.04 21.09
N SER A 495 -6.42 -0.84 22.12
CA SER A 495 -5.37 -0.55 23.10
C SER A 495 -3.95 -0.77 22.60
N THR A 496 -3.78 -1.60 21.57
CA THR A 496 -2.48 -1.87 20.92
C THR A 496 -2.38 -1.23 19.53
N ASP A 497 -3.39 -0.44 19.12
CA ASP A 497 -3.37 0.23 17.83
C ASP A 497 -2.12 1.12 17.67
N LEU A 498 -1.54 1.03 16.48
CA LEU A 498 -0.64 2.05 15.96
C LEU A 498 -1.42 2.97 15.01
N LEU A 499 -0.87 4.12 14.70
CA LEU A 499 -1.52 5.05 13.75
C LEU A 499 -1.79 4.38 12.38
N ILE A 500 -0.89 3.51 11.93
CA ILE A 500 -1.05 2.78 10.66
C ILE A 500 -2.16 1.73 10.72
N THR A 501 -2.37 1.04 11.86
CA THR A 501 -3.47 0.07 11.99
C THR A 501 -4.82 0.77 12.09
N LEU A 502 -4.86 1.94 12.71
CA LEU A 502 -6.04 2.79 12.71
C LEU A 502 -6.36 3.29 11.29
N ALA A 503 -5.37 3.83 10.56
CA ALA A 503 -5.57 4.28 9.17
C ALA A 503 -6.10 3.15 8.27
N TYR A 504 -5.56 1.95 8.41
CA TYR A 504 -6.05 0.76 7.70
C TYR A 504 -7.52 0.45 8.05
N ARG A 505 -7.88 0.49 9.33
CA ARG A 505 -9.25 0.20 9.78
C ARG A 505 -10.24 1.26 9.29
N LEU A 506 -9.86 2.52 9.27
CA LEU A 506 -10.67 3.60 8.73
C LEU A 506 -10.88 3.48 7.21
N ALA A 507 -9.86 2.98 6.50
CA ALA A 507 -9.94 2.78 5.05
C ALA A 507 -10.72 1.52 4.67
N LEU A 508 -10.50 0.39 5.35
CA LEU A 508 -10.92 -0.93 4.88
C LEU A 508 -11.68 -1.77 5.92
N GLY A 509 -11.65 -1.40 7.19
CA GLY A 509 -12.15 -2.23 8.30
C GLY A 509 -13.58 -1.93 8.76
N GLY A 510 -14.28 -0.98 8.16
CA GLY A 510 -15.61 -0.52 8.61
C GLY A 510 -16.71 -0.74 7.58
N VAL A 511 -17.96 -0.62 8.05
CA VAL A 511 -19.15 -0.57 7.19
C VAL A 511 -19.17 0.71 6.33
N THR A 512 -18.49 1.76 6.81
CA THR A 512 -18.37 3.06 6.14
C THR A 512 -16.90 3.41 5.97
N PRO A 513 -16.20 2.88 4.93
CA PRO A 513 -14.81 3.22 4.67
C PRO A 513 -14.64 4.73 4.40
N ASN A 514 -13.59 5.31 4.97
CA ASN A 514 -13.22 6.72 4.78
C ASN A 514 -11.76 6.82 4.34
N PHE A 515 -11.56 6.74 3.03
CA PHE A 515 -10.21 6.77 2.44
C PHE A 515 -9.55 8.15 2.54
N GLY A 516 -10.34 9.24 2.45
CA GLY A 516 -9.84 10.61 2.59
C GLY A 516 -9.24 10.85 3.96
N PHE A 517 -9.98 10.52 5.03
CA PHE A 517 -9.50 10.66 6.40
C PHE A 517 -8.33 9.70 6.72
N ALA A 518 -8.39 8.44 6.26
CA ALA A 518 -7.29 7.49 6.40
C ALA A 518 -6.01 7.97 5.70
N SER A 519 -6.16 8.61 4.53
CA SER A 519 -5.05 9.24 3.81
C SER A 519 -4.47 10.42 4.58
N ALA A 520 -5.30 11.26 5.22
CA ALA A 520 -4.82 12.36 6.06
C ALA A 520 -4.01 11.84 7.27
N ILE A 521 -4.48 10.79 7.94
CA ILE A 521 -3.71 10.11 9.00
C ILE A 521 -2.37 9.58 8.45
N SER A 522 -2.37 8.97 7.26
CA SER A 522 -1.14 8.46 6.63
C SER A 522 -0.14 9.57 6.32
N VAL A 523 -0.60 10.73 5.87
CA VAL A 523 0.23 11.93 5.65
C VAL A 523 0.80 12.45 6.97
N ILE A 524 -0.01 12.51 8.04
CA ILE A 524 0.45 12.88 9.38
C ILE A 524 1.55 11.91 9.84
N ILE A 525 1.36 10.60 9.69
CA ILE A 525 2.37 9.58 10.02
C ILE A 525 3.67 9.84 9.27
N PHE A 526 3.59 10.10 7.96
CA PHE A 526 4.76 10.39 7.12
C PHE A 526 5.55 11.58 7.67
N PHE A 527 4.89 12.70 7.98
CA PHE A 527 5.57 13.88 8.52
C PHE A 527 6.16 13.62 9.91
N LEU A 528 5.45 12.92 10.79
CA LEU A 528 5.94 12.56 12.11
C LEU A 528 7.23 11.74 12.03
N VAL A 529 7.22 10.68 11.22
CA VAL A 529 8.39 9.80 11.02
C VAL A 529 9.53 10.57 10.37
N ALA A 530 9.25 11.42 9.36
CA ALA A 530 10.25 12.23 8.70
C ALA A 530 10.94 13.22 9.67
N VAL A 531 10.17 13.90 10.53
CA VAL A 531 10.69 14.83 11.53
C VAL A 531 11.53 14.09 12.56
N ILE A 532 11.04 12.98 13.11
CA ILE A 532 11.79 12.19 14.12
C ILE A 532 13.08 11.65 13.51
N SER A 533 13.02 11.12 12.28
CA SER A 533 14.19 10.62 11.56
C SER A 533 15.20 11.73 11.28
N TYR A 534 14.73 12.90 10.84
CA TYR A 534 15.60 14.05 10.60
C TYR A 534 16.35 14.49 11.87
N ILE A 535 15.63 14.62 13.00
CA ILE A 535 16.24 14.97 14.30
C ILE A 535 17.25 13.89 14.71
N GLY A 536 16.90 12.62 14.58
CA GLY A 536 17.76 11.50 14.91
C GLY A 536 19.05 11.50 14.07
N PHE A 537 18.97 11.63 12.75
CA PHE A 537 20.14 11.67 11.87
C PHE A 537 21.04 12.88 12.16
N ARG A 538 20.45 14.03 12.48
CA ARG A 538 21.25 15.21 12.87
C ARG A 538 22.04 14.97 14.16
N GLN A 539 21.45 14.26 15.14
CA GLN A 539 22.15 13.92 16.39
C GLN A 539 23.25 12.88 16.16
N THR A 540 23.03 11.90 15.28
CA THR A 540 24.05 10.89 14.94
C THR A 540 25.26 11.52 14.27
N LYS A 541 25.06 12.47 13.35
CA LYS A 541 26.17 13.20 12.72
C LYS A 541 27.00 13.99 13.75
N ALA A 542 26.34 14.58 14.75
CA ALA A 542 27.06 15.27 15.83
C ALA A 542 27.93 14.33 16.70
N LEU A 543 27.57 13.02 16.77
CA LEU A 543 28.40 12.02 17.45
C LEU A 543 29.60 11.58 16.60
N GLU A 544 29.51 11.63 15.28
CA GLU A 544 30.63 11.36 14.37
C GLU A 544 31.68 12.50 14.41
N ASP A 545 31.22 13.76 14.54
CA ASP A 545 32.09 14.94 14.55
C ASP A 545 32.87 15.11 15.88
N VAL A 546 32.54 14.38 16.95
CA VAL A 546 33.18 14.45 18.28
C VAL A 546 34.32 13.41 18.42
N ASN A 547 34.47 12.46 17.51
CA ASN A 547 35.54 11.46 17.46
C ASN A 547 36.47 11.68 16.26
#